data_e4f49e417cacbc403f0e7c0160a61e0e
#
_entry.id   e4f49e417cacbc403f0e7c0160a61e0e
#
_cell.length_a   1.000
_cell.length_b   1.000
_cell.length_c   1.000
_cell.angle_alpha   90.00
_cell.angle_beta   90.00
_cell.angle_gamma   90.00
#
_symmetry.space_group_name_H-M   'P 1'
#
loop_
_entity.id
_entity.type
_entity.pdbx_description
1 polymer ?
#
loop_
_entity_poly.entity_id
_entity_poly.type
_entity_poly.pdbx_seq_one_letter_code
_entity_poly.pdbx_strand_id
1 'polypeptide(L)'
;LRSRYSYAFWANPNEFFTDGPRVNLGSDFGLMPSLFEPGGIVQHEFFIAGTPVIAFRTGGLKDTVFEYEWINNKGNGITFDTYNCHELISAVERSINLFHNKEKYEKCRKNAYESAIDVADVSRAWCREFYRLRGKIFFNNKEVFESKNENSQQVNNNTINELKGISSNQ
;
A
#
# COMPACT_ATOMS: atom_id res chain seq x y z
N LEU A 1 8.97 25.16 19.30
CA LEU A 1 10.08 24.21 19.45
C LEU A 1 11.41 24.82 18.97
N ARG A 2 11.50 25.29 17.73
CA ARG A 2 12.74 25.86 17.15
C ARG A 2 13.38 26.93 18.01
N SER A 3 12.62 27.88 18.54
CA SER A 3 13.13 28.96 19.41
C SER A 3 13.64 28.46 20.76
N ARG A 4 13.08 27.36 21.28
CA ARG A 4 13.44 26.81 22.59
C ARG A 4 14.55 25.77 22.52
N TYR A 5 14.65 25.06 21.39
CA TYR A 5 15.57 23.93 21.17
C TYR A 5 16.33 24.07 19.86
N SER A 6 16.88 25.26 19.59
CA SER A 6 17.54 25.59 18.32
C SER A 6 18.77 24.71 17.98
N TYR A 7 19.37 24.11 19.01
CA TYR A 7 20.51 23.19 18.88
C TYR A 7 20.10 21.75 18.54
N ALA A 8 18.84 21.37 18.80
CA ALA A 8 18.33 20.01 18.64
C ALA A 8 17.15 19.93 17.64
N PHE A 9 16.64 21.07 17.21
CA PHE A 9 15.47 21.12 16.35
C PHE A 9 15.67 22.09 15.19
N TRP A 10 15.76 21.55 13.99
CA TRP A 10 15.82 22.32 12.76
C TRP A 10 14.51 22.15 11.96
N ALA A 11 13.90 23.24 11.57
CA ALA A 11 12.79 23.29 10.63
C ALA A 11 12.75 24.65 9.94
N ASN A 12 12.68 24.65 8.64
CA ASN A 12 12.42 25.85 7.86
C ASN A 12 11.05 25.73 7.17
N PRO A 13 10.02 26.44 7.65
CA PRO A 13 8.68 26.37 7.07
C PRO A 13 8.60 26.88 5.62
N ASN A 14 9.61 27.63 5.16
CA ASN A 14 9.67 28.15 3.80
C ASN A 14 10.39 27.21 2.82
N GLU A 15 11.04 26.17 3.31
CA GLU A 15 11.78 25.18 2.52
C GLU A 15 11.13 23.80 2.60
N PHE A 16 9.82 23.78 2.62
CA PHE A 16 9.04 22.57 2.74
C PHE A 16 9.31 21.63 1.56
N PHE A 17 9.85 20.45 1.83
CA PHE A 17 10.10 19.33 0.88
C PHE A 17 11.15 19.53 -0.22
N THR A 18 12.00 20.53 -0.19
CA THR A 18 13.04 20.68 -1.23
C THR A 18 14.10 19.57 -1.22
N ASP A 19 14.42 19.00 -0.04
CA ASP A 19 15.47 18.01 0.14
C ASP A 19 14.99 16.70 0.82
N GLY A 20 13.71 16.34 0.67
CA GLY A 20 13.12 15.14 1.28
C GLY A 20 13.97 13.87 1.16
N PRO A 21 14.42 13.48 -0.05
CA PRO A 21 15.24 12.29 -0.22
C PRO A 21 16.57 12.33 0.55
N ARG A 22 17.21 13.48 0.66
CA ARG A 22 18.45 13.62 1.45
C ARG A 22 18.20 13.56 2.94
N VAL A 23 17.09 14.12 3.41
CA VAL A 23 16.68 14.03 4.81
C VAL A 23 16.41 12.58 5.17
N ASN A 24 15.70 11.84 4.33
CA ASN A 24 15.41 10.43 4.55
C ASN A 24 16.70 9.59 4.60
N LEU A 25 17.64 9.81 3.69
CA LEU A 25 18.95 9.14 3.67
C LEU A 25 19.83 9.47 4.87
N GLY A 26 19.73 10.69 5.40
CA GLY A 26 20.51 11.17 6.54
C GLY A 26 19.86 10.94 7.89
N SER A 27 18.65 10.38 7.94
CA SER A 27 17.92 10.14 9.19
C SER A 27 18.17 8.75 9.74
N ASP A 28 18.26 8.64 11.07
CA ASP A 28 18.32 7.35 11.75
C ASP A 28 16.94 6.71 11.89
N PHE A 29 15.90 7.49 12.06
CA PHE A 29 14.50 7.06 12.09
C PHE A 29 13.59 8.09 11.42
N GLY A 30 12.56 7.61 10.72
CA GLY A 30 11.40 8.40 10.32
C GLY A 30 10.35 8.42 11.42
N LEU A 31 9.70 9.57 11.67
CA LEU A 31 8.64 9.68 12.67
C LEU A 31 7.30 9.96 12.00
N MET A 32 6.37 9.02 12.10
CA MET A 32 5.03 9.08 11.49
C MET A 32 3.91 8.87 12.52
N PRO A 33 3.64 9.85 13.40
CA PRO A 33 2.57 9.78 14.39
C PRO A 33 1.23 10.24 13.78
N SER A 34 0.92 9.80 12.58
CA SER A 34 -0.31 10.16 11.87
C SER A 34 -1.51 9.53 12.54
N LEU A 35 -2.53 10.33 12.89
CA LEU A 35 -3.80 9.82 13.41
C LEU A 35 -4.61 9.11 12.32
N PHE A 36 -4.49 9.57 11.09
CA PHE A 36 -5.16 9.02 9.92
C PHE A 36 -4.17 8.94 8.74
N GLU A 37 -3.96 7.74 8.21
CA GLU A 37 -3.04 7.48 7.11
C GLU A 37 -3.59 6.36 6.22
N PRO A 38 -4.37 6.66 5.17
CA PRO A 38 -5.07 5.66 4.37
C PRO A 38 -4.13 4.65 3.69
N GLY A 39 -3.05 5.12 3.10
CA GLY A 39 -2.09 4.28 2.38
C GLY A 39 -0.68 4.44 2.90
N GLY A 40 -0.26 5.68 3.06
CA GLY A 40 1.11 6.05 3.38
C GLY A 40 2.08 5.78 2.22
N ILE A 41 2.74 6.81 1.75
CA ILE A 41 3.84 6.68 0.78
C ILE A 41 5.15 7.01 1.48
N VAL A 42 5.13 7.93 2.42
CA VAL A 42 6.31 8.48 3.09
C VAL A 42 7.13 7.41 3.82
N GLN A 43 6.50 6.39 4.43
CA GLN A 43 7.24 5.28 5.02
C GLN A 43 8.06 4.51 3.99
N HIS A 44 7.57 4.38 2.74
CA HIS A 44 8.33 3.73 1.68
C HIS A 44 9.51 4.58 1.20
N GLU A 45 9.39 5.91 1.25
CA GLU A 45 10.52 6.82 0.99
C GLU A 45 11.62 6.65 2.05
N PHE A 46 11.26 6.50 3.34
CA PHE A 46 12.20 6.12 4.39
C PHE A 46 12.78 4.73 4.16
N PHE A 47 11.97 3.75 3.81
CA PHE A 47 12.42 2.38 3.57
C PHE A 47 13.42 2.28 2.41
N ILE A 48 13.21 3.01 1.31
CA ILE A 48 14.18 3.09 0.20
C ILE A 48 15.55 3.60 0.68
N ALA A 49 15.56 4.47 1.68
CA ALA A 49 16.78 4.97 2.31
C ALA A 49 17.37 4.02 3.37
N GLY A 50 16.72 2.89 3.64
CA GLY A 50 17.09 1.99 4.74
C GLY A 50 16.87 2.62 6.11
N THR A 51 15.91 3.53 6.24
CA THR A 51 15.58 4.25 7.47
C THR A 51 14.34 3.62 8.11
N PRO A 52 14.46 3.00 9.29
CA PRO A 52 13.32 2.47 10.04
C PRO A 52 12.34 3.57 10.46
N VAL A 53 11.07 3.23 10.58
CA VAL A 53 10.02 4.20 10.90
C VAL A 53 9.42 3.95 12.28
N ILE A 54 9.22 5.03 13.05
CA ILE A 54 8.44 5.03 14.29
C ILE A 54 7.03 5.46 13.91
N ALA A 55 6.04 4.58 14.03
CA ALA A 55 4.70 4.83 13.49
C ALA A 55 3.58 4.51 14.48
N PHE A 56 2.52 5.33 14.46
CA PHE A 56 1.24 4.94 15.01
C PHE A 56 0.58 3.90 14.09
N ARG A 57 0.09 2.80 14.67
CA ARG A 57 -0.54 1.69 13.90
C ARG A 57 -1.93 2.06 13.42
N THR A 58 -1.99 2.80 12.31
CA THR A 58 -3.23 3.21 11.65
C THR A 58 -3.13 3.01 10.14
N GLY A 59 -4.26 2.71 9.49
CA GLY A 59 -4.36 2.56 8.03
C GLY A 59 -3.18 1.80 7.40
N GLY A 60 -2.61 2.32 6.32
CA GLY A 60 -1.49 1.69 5.62
C GLY A 60 -0.20 1.55 6.44
N LEU A 61 -0.01 2.36 7.49
CA LEU A 61 1.14 2.19 8.39
C LEU A 61 1.04 0.87 9.17
N LYS A 62 -0.17 0.47 9.57
CA LYS A 62 -0.40 -0.81 10.24
C LYS A 62 -0.03 -2.02 9.37
N ASP A 63 -0.19 -1.87 8.05
CA ASP A 63 0.03 -2.94 7.08
C ASP A 63 1.48 -3.01 6.57
N THR A 64 2.27 -1.97 6.80
CA THR A 64 3.61 -1.81 6.21
C THR A 64 4.74 -1.63 7.23
N VAL A 65 4.44 -1.09 8.41
CA VAL A 65 5.43 -0.90 9.49
C VAL A 65 5.21 -1.96 10.57
N PHE A 66 6.24 -2.78 10.79
CA PHE A 66 6.21 -3.87 11.75
C PHE A 66 7.22 -3.62 12.85
N GLU A 67 6.78 -3.85 14.11
CA GLU A 67 7.65 -3.74 15.28
C GLU A 67 8.89 -4.61 15.15
N TYR A 68 10.05 -4.07 15.51
CA TYR A 68 11.30 -4.81 15.49
C TYR A 68 11.37 -5.83 16.64
N GLU A 69 11.45 -7.09 16.29
CA GLU A 69 11.54 -8.22 17.22
C GLU A 69 13.01 -8.55 17.53
N TRP A 70 13.45 -8.29 18.75
CA TRP A 70 14.83 -8.49 19.19
C TRP A 70 15.35 -9.93 19.06
N ILE A 71 14.48 -10.92 19.24
CA ILE A 71 14.84 -12.34 19.20
C ILE A 71 15.03 -12.81 17.76
N ASN A 72 14.05 -12.48 16.90
CA ASN A 72 13.99 -13.00 15.54
C ASN A 72 14.67 -12.08 14.51
N ASN A 73 15.10 -10.88 14.91
CA ASN A 73 15.63 -9.83 14.04
C ASN A 73 14.68 -9.48 12.87
N LYS A 74 13.37 -9.56 13.09
CA LYS A 74 12.33 -9.21 12.12
C LYS A 74 11.73 -7.85 12.48
N GLY A 75 10.99 -7.27 11.51
CA GLY A 75 10.42 -5.95 11.66
C GLY A 75 11.32 -4.86 11.09
N ASN A 76 10.70 -3.76 10.69
CA ASN A 76 11.30 -2.69 9.90
C ASN A 76 11.13 -1.30 10.55
N GLY A 77 10.65 -1.26 11.79
CA GLY A 77 10.39 -0.05 12.53
C GLY A 77 9.98 -0.29 13.98
N ILE A 78 9.47 0.73 14.61
CA ILE A 78 8.93 0.71 15.97
C ILE A 78 7.49 1.22 15.90
N THR A 79 6.55 0.52 16.54
CA THR A 79 5.14 0.87 16.44
C THR A 79 4.52 1.15 17.80
N PHE A 80 3.44 1.94 17.82
CA PHE A 80 2.62 2.14 19.01
C PHE A 80 1.14 2.08 18.65
N ASP A 81 0.31 1.53 19.55
CA ASP A 81 -1.09 1.19 19.30
C ASP A 81 -2.09 2.17 19.92
N THR A 82 -1.69 2.94 20.92
CA THR A 82 -2.56 3.92 21.56
C THR A 82 -2.09 5.33 21.24
N TYR A 83 -2.99 6.13 20.68
CA TYR A 83 -2.65 7.50 20.26
C TYR A 83 -2.58 8.45 21.45
N ASN A 84 -1.47 8.44 22.15
CA ASN A 84 -1.18 9.33 23.26
C ASN A 84 0.32 9.63 23.38
N CYS A 85 0.68 10.67 24.15
CA CYS A 85 2.06 11.09 24.31
C CYS A 85 2.92 10.02 24.99
N HIS A 86 2.38 9.26 25.93
CA HIS A 86 3.14 8.24 26.68
C HIS A 86 3.60 7.12 25.75
N GLU A 87 2.70 6.59 24.93
CA GLU A 87 3.02 5.55 23.96
C GLU A 87 4.01 6.02 22.88
N LEU A 88 3.86 7.26 22.41
CA LEU A 88 4.83 7.86 21.48
C LEU A 88 6.21 7.98 22.12
N ILE A 89 6.31 8.47 23.37
CA ILE A 89 7.59 8.59 24.10
C ILE A 89 8.20 7.19 24.27
N SER A 90 7.42 6.21 24.71
CA SER A 90 7.87 4.81 24.83
C SER A 90 8.41 4.25 23.51
N ALA A 91 7.75 4.54 22.38
CA ALA A 91 8.23 4.13 21.06
C ALA A 91 9.57 4.79 20.70
N VAL A 92 9.73 6.07 21.00
CA VAL A 92 11.00 6.80 20.82
C VAL A 92 12.11 6.22 21.71
N GLU A 93 11.83 5.92 23.00
CA GLU A 93 12.80 5.29 23.89
C GLU A 93 13.24 3.91 23.38
N ARG A 94 12.32 3.10 22.89
CA ARG A 94 12.64 1.80 22.27
C ARG A 94 13.51 1.97 21.03
N SER A 95 13.26 2.99 20.21
CA SER A 95 14.08 3.28 19.03
C SER A 95 15.50 3.73 19.41
N ILE A 96 15.66 4.53 20.45
CA ILE A 96 16.97 4.93 21.00
C ILE A 96 17.74 3.70 21.51
N ASN A 97 17.07 2.81 22.25
CA ASN A 97 17.68 1.56 22.71
C ASN A 97 18.12 0.68 21.54
N LEU A 98 17.31 0.59 20.48
CA LEU A 98 17.67 -0.13 19.27
C LEU A 98 18.90 0.51 18.58
N PHE A 99 18.92 1.83 18.44
CA PHE A 99 20.03 2.58 17.85
C PHE A 99 21.37 2.32 18.55
N HIS A 100 21.37 2.24 19.89
CA HIS A 100 22.58 1.94 20.66
C HIS A 100 23.09 0.50 20.48
N ASN A 101 22.24 -0.42 20.03
CA ASN A 101 22.67 -1.76 19.63
C ASN A 101 22.92 -1.82 18.13
N LYS A 102 24.15 -1.49 17.72
CA LYS A 102 24.50 -1.35 16.30
C LYS A 102 24.14 -2.57 15.45
N GLU A 103 24.38 -3.79 15.95
CA GLU A 103 24.07 -5.01 15.20
C GLU A 103 22.55 -5.12 14.92
N LYS A 104 21.73 -4.93 15.94
CA LYS A 104 20.28 -5.01 15.83
C LYS A 104 19.71 -3.86 14.97
N TYR A 105 20.27 -2.69 15.15
CA TYR A 105 19.88 -1.51 14.36
C TYR A 105 20.16 -1.72 12.87
N GLU A 106 21.34 -2.22 12.51
CA GLU A 106 21.65 -2.52 11.09
C GLU A 106 20.76 -3.63 10.52
N LYS A 107 20.36 -4.61 11.33
CA LYS A 107 19.34 -5.60 10.90
C LYS A 107 17.98 -4.94 10.63
N CYS A 108 17.55 -4.05 11.51
CA CYS A 108 16.30 -3.30 11.33
C CYS A 108 16.36 -2.42 10.06
N ARG A 109 17.46 -1.71 9.84
CA ARG A 109 17.71 -0.93 8.62
C ARG A 109 17.64 -1.77 7.36
N LYS A 110 18.27 -2.93 7.37
CA LYS A 110 18.21 -3.87 6.25
C LYS A 110 16.78 -4.32 5.99
N ASN A 111 16.04 -4.69 7.04
CA ASN A 111 14.64 -5.08 6.93
C ASN A 111 13.78 -3.93 6.37
N ALA A 112 14.03 -2.69 6.80
CA ALA A 112 13.36 -1.49 6.27
C ALA A 112 13.62 -1.36 4.76
N TYR A 113 14.87 -1.42 4.33
CA TYR A 113 15.22 -1.38 2.90
C TYR A 113 14.56 -2.49 2.08
N GLU A 114 14.54 -3.72 2.58
CA GLU A 114 13.88 -4.87 1.94
C GLU A 114 12.35 -4.77 1.93
N SER A 115 11.78 -3.92 2.79
CA SER A 115 10.33 -3.62 2.83
C SER A 115 9.91 -2.51 1.87
N ALA A 116 10.85 -1.87 1.17
CA ALA A 116 10.53 -0.86 0.18
C ALA A 116 9.77 -1.48 -1.00
N ILE A 117 8.68 -0.82 -1.42
CA ILE A 117 7.89 -1.27 -2.57
C ILE A 117 8.48 -0.66 -3.84
N ASP A 118 8.89 -1.51 -4.78
CA ASP A 118 9.32 -1.09 -6.11
C ASP A 118 8.09 -0.73 -6.97
N VAL A 119 8.09 0.48 -7.52
CA VAL A 119 7.06 0.98 -8.44
C VAL A 119 6.87 0.05 -9.64
N ALA A 120 7.94 -0.57 -10.14
CA ALA A 120 7.87 -1.53 -11.23
C ALA A 120 7.08 -2.80 -10.85
N ASP A 121 7.20 -3.28 -9.60
CA ASP A 121 6.42 -4.41 -9.10
C ASP A 121 4.94 -4.07 -8.96
N VAL A 122 4.64 -2.88 -8.45
CA VAL A 122 3.27 -2.35 -8.37
C VAL A 122 2.66 -2.24 -9.76
N SER A 123 3.38 -1.65 -10.71
CA SER A 123 2.91 -1.51 -12.09
C SER A 123 2.64 -2.88 -12.74
N ARG A 124 3.54 -3.85 -12.55
CA ARG A 124 3.33 -5.22 -13.03
C ARG A 124 2.10 -5.89 -12.40
N ALA A 125 1.87 -5.67 -11.11
CA ALA A 125 0.71 -6.19 -10.40
C ALA A 125 -0.60 -5.59 -10.96
N TRP A 126 -0.65 -4.28 -11.16
CA TRP A 126 -1.79 -3.61 -11.79
C TRP A 126 -2.04 -4.09 -13.22
N CYS A 127 -1.00 -4.20 -14.04
CA CYS A 127 -1.13 -4.74 -15.40
C CYS A 127 -1.75 -6.15 -15.39
N ARG A 128 -1.25 -7.06 -14.53
CA ARG A 128 -1.81 -8.41 -14.40
C ARG A 128 -3.30 -8.37 -14.02
N GLU A 129 -3.68 -7.51 -13.09
CA GLU A 129 -5.06 -7.39 -12.66
C GLU A 129 -5.96 -6.82 -13.75
N PHE A 130 -5.53 -5.82 -14.49
CA PHE A 130 -6.27 -5.29 -15.65
C PHE A 130 -6.46 -6.35 -16.74
N TYR A 131 -5.44 -7.15 -17.06
CA TYR A 131 -5.59 -8.26 -18.01
C TYR A 131 -6.56 -9.31 -17.50
N ARG A 132 -6.53 -9.65 -16.22
CA ARG A 132 -7.47 -10.58 -15.60
C ARG A 132 -8.91 -10.08 -15.65
N LEU A 133 -9.14 -8.81 -15.35
CA LEU A 133 -10.47 -8.18 -15.42
C LEU A 133 -10.97 -8.09 -16.85
N ARG A 134 -10.12 -7.69 -17.79
CA ARG A 134 -10.46 -7.66 -19.22
C ARG A 134 -10.91 -9.03 -19.72
N GLY A 135 -10.20 -10.09 -19.35
CA GLY A 135 -10.60 -11.44 -19.70
C GLY A 135 -12.00 -11.79 -19.19
N LYS A 136 -12.30 -11.52 -17.92
CA LYS A 136 -13.63 -11.75 -17.34
C LYS A 136 -14.74 -10.98 -18.06
N ILE A 137 -14.53 -9.70 -18.37
CA ILE A 137 -15.50 -8.86 -19.07
C ILE A 137 -15.73 -9.40 -20.49
N PHE A 138 -14.68 -9.85 -21.19
CA PHE A 138 -14.77 -10.36 -22.54
C PHE A 138 -15.53 -11.70 -22.60
N PHE A 139 -15.28 -12.61 -21.68
CA PHE A 139 -15.97 -13.89 -21.60
C PHE A 139 -17.46 -13.70 -21.22
N ASN A 140 -17.76 -12.89 -20.23
CA ASN A 140 -19.16 -12.61 -19.86
C ASN A 140 -19.95 -11.94 -20.99
N ASN A 141 -19.34 -11.03 -21.75
CA ASN A 141 -20.00 -10.43 -22.91
C ASN A 141 -20.21 -11.44 -24.05
N LYS A 142 -19.31 -12.39 -24.25
CA LYS A 142 -19.45 -13.42 -25.28
C LYS A 142 -20.63 -14.34 -24.96
N GLU A 143 -20.75 -14.81 -23.72
CA GLU A 143 -21.90 -15.63 -23.28
C GLU A 143 -23.23 -14.88 -23.41
N VAL A 144 -23.30 -13.58 -23.10
CA VAL A 144 -24.48 -12.76 -23.28
C VAL A 144 -24.81 -12.54 -24.75
N PHE A 145 -23.81 -12.43 -25.63
CA PHE A 145 -24.03 -12.31 -27.07
C PHE A 145 -24.51 -13.63 -27.70
N GLU A 146 -23.94 -14.75 -27.29
CA GLU A 146 -24.35 -16.07 -27.77
C GLU A 146 -25.77 -16.40 -27.31
N SER A 147 -26.15 -16.16 -26.07
CA SER A 147 -27.51 -16.36 -25.55
C SER A 147 -28.57 -15.46 -26.24
N LYS A 148 -28.22 -14.25 -26.60
CA LYS A 148 -29.12 -13.36 -27.37
C LYS A 148 -29.32 -13.84 -28.82
N ASN A 149 -28.29 -14.39 -29.46
CA ASN A 149 -28.37 -14.91 -30.80
C ASN A 149 -29.20 -16.22 -30.86
N GLU A 150 -29.06 -17.11 -29.88
CA GLU A 150 -29.88 -18.32 -29.79
C GLU A 150 -31.36 -18.00 -29.58
N ASN A 151 -31.68 -17.07 -28.69
CA ASN A 151 -33.06 -16.61 -28.49
C ASN A 151 -33.67 -15.96 -29.76
N SER A 152 -32.86 -15.18 -30.48
CA SER A 152 -33.32 -14.55 -31.74
C SER A 152 -33.58 -15.57 -32.84
N GLN A 153 -32.78 -16.63 -32.90
CA GLN A 153 -33.02 -17.73 -33.86
C GLN A 153 -34.24 -18.59 -33.52
N GLN A 154 -34.47 -18.85 -32.22
CA GLN A 154 -35.67 -19.56 -31.77
C GLN A 154 -36.95 -18.80 -32.07
N VAL A 155 -36.98 -17.48 -31.83
CA VAL A 155 -38.15 -16.63 -32.19
C VAL A 155 -38.41 -16.62 -33.68
N ASN A 156 -37.39 -16.49 -34.54
CA ASN A 156 -37.54 -16.54 -35.99
C ASN A 156 -38.05 -17.91 -36.51
N ASN A 157 -37.53 -19.01 -35.94
CA ASN A 157 -37.95 -20.35 -36.32
C ASN A 157 -39.42 -20.63 -35.92
N ASN A 158 -39.84 -20.16 -34.76
CA ASN A 158 -41.24 -20.29 -34.32
C ASN A 158 -42.19 -19.49 -35.22
N THR A 159 -41.83 -18.27 -35.59
CA THR A 159 -42.62 -17.43 -36.50
C THR A 159 -42.73 -18.04 -37.90
N ILE A 160 -41.64 -18.65 -38.42
CA ILE A 160 -41.66 -19.33 -39.73
C ILE A 160 -42.51 -20.58 -39.68
N ASN A 161 -42.52 -21.32 -38.60
CA ASN A 161 -43.34 -22.53 -38.41
C ASN A 161 -44.83 -22.17 -38.29
N GLU A 162 -45.20 -21.11 -37.61
CA GLU A 162 -46.57 -20.59 -37.54
C GLU A 162 -47.08 -20.16 -38.90
N LEU A 163 -46.25 -19.44 -39.69
CA LEU A 163 -46.65 -19.03 -41.08
C LEU A 163 -46.83 -20.22 -42.03
N LYS A 164 -46.02 -21.28 -41.87
CA LYS A 164 -46.18 -22.52 -42.68
C LYS A 164 -47.42 -23.31 -42.28
N GLY A 165 -47.80 -23.31 -40.99
CA GLY A 165 -49.03 -23.96 -40.52
C GLY A 165 -50.29 -23.30 -41.03
N ILE A 166 -50.28 -22.02 -41.32
CA ILE A 166 -51.41 -21.28 -41.86
C ILE A 166 -51.60 -21.56 -43.41
N SER A 167 -50.48 -21.82 -44.09
CA SER A 167 -50.52 -22.10 -45.59
C SER A 167 -50.93 -23.52 -45.94
N SER A 168 -51.00 -24.44 -44.96
CA SER A 168 -51.42 -25.86 -45.23
C SER A 168 -52.90 -26.14 -44.97
N ASN A 169 -53.70 -25.13 -44.58
CA ASN A 169 -55.10 -25.25 -44.24
C ASN A 169 -56.02 -24.47 -45.19
N GLN A 170 -55.59 -24.22 -46.46
CA GLN A 170 -56.43 -23.67 -47.55
C GLN A 170 -56.60 -24.70 -48.68
#